data_8026483937280d25deb9bb7bba5323bf
#
_entry.id   8026483937280d25deb9bb7bba5323bf
#
_cell.length_a   1.000
_cell.length_b   1.000
_cell.length_c   1.000
_cell.angle_alpha   90.00
_cell.angle_beta   90.00
_cell.angle_gamma   90.00
#
_symmetry.space_group_name_H-M   'P 1'
#
loop_
_entity.id
_entity.type
_entity.pdbx_description
1 polymer ?
#
loop_
_entity_poly.entity_id
_entity_poly.type
_entity_poly.pdbx_seq_one_letter_code
_entity_poly.pdbx_strand_id
1 'polypeptide(L)'
;MTGRSIIVMGVCGCGKSTIGENIANTLNAKFIDGDDLHPKANIQKMASGTPLDDIDRAPWLERIRDAAYSIETKNETGVIVCSALKKKYRDQIREGNQNVQFIFLDGSKSLILERMRARQGHFMRETMLDSQLETLERPEQEPSVFTISIDGSIDSIVDAAVTVLVGNINE
;
A
#
# COMPACT_ATOMS: atom_id res chain seq x y z
N MET A 1 -13.58 -20.52 6.51
CA MET A 1 -13.22 -19.22 5.88
C MET A 1 -11.79 -18.90 6.20
N THR A 2 -11.03 -18.56 5.21
CA THR A 2 -9.65 -18.14 5.40
C THR A 2 -9.59 -16.62 5.59
N GLY A 3 -8.65 -16.18 6.42
CA GLY A 3 -8.37 -14.76 6.56
C GLY A 3 -7.76 -14.19 5.30
N ARG A 4 -7.71 -12.87 5.20
CA ARG A 4 -7.08 -12.21 4.05
C ARG A 4 -6.38 -10.92 4.45
N SER A 5 -5.38 -10.56 3.67
CA SER A 5 -4.66 -9.31 3.80
C SER A 5 -4.87 -8.47 2.56
N ILE A 6 -5.16 -7.20 2.77
CA ILE A 6 -5.36 -6.21 1.71
C ILE A 6 -4.22 -5.20 1.81
N ILE A 7 -3.40 -5.14 0.78
CA ILE A 7 -2.28 -4.20 0.72
C ILE A 7 -2.73 -2.98 -0.06
N VAL A 8 -2.80 -1.83 0.59
CA VAL A 8 -3.10 -0.56 -0.09
C VAL A 8 -1.78 0.04 -0.54
N MET A 9 -1.56 0.05 -1.85
CA MET A 9 -0.29 0.45 -2.45
C MET A 9 -0.42 1.68 -3.33
N GLY A 10 0.71 2.28 -3.63
CA GLY A 10 0.78 3.44 -4.51
C GLY A 10 1.92 4.37 -4.10
N VAL A 11 2.11 5.43 -4.87
CA VAL A 11 3.17 6.40 -4.62
C VAL A 11 2.82 7.31 -3.44
N CYS A 12 3.82 8.04 -2.94
CA CYS A 12 3.58 9.03 -1.87
C CYS A 12 2.56 10.07 -2.34
N GLY A 13 1.78 10.58 -1.40
CA GLY A 13 0.78 11.61 -1.68
C GLY A 13 -0.53 11.11 -2.29
N CYS A 14 -0.64 9.81 -2.60
CA CYS A 14 -1.89 9.28 -3.18
C CYS A 14 -2.99 9.00 -2.14
N GLY A 15 -2.68 9.13 -0.85
CA GLY A 15 -3.69 8.99 0.21
C GLY A 15 -3.80 7.59 0.81
N LYS A 16 -2.76 6.76 0.70
CA LYS A 16 -2.78 5.37 1.18
C LYS A 16 -3.25 5.21 2.62
N SER A 17 -2.70 6.01 3.53
CA SER A 17 -3.02 5.86 4.96
C SER A 17 -4.48 6.17 5.25
N THR A 18 -4.98 7.30 4.73
CA THR A 18 -6.37 7.71 4.92
C THR A 18 -7.33 6.70 4.29
N ILE A 19 -7.07 6.33 3.05
CA ILE A 19 -7.91 5.36 2.34
C ILE A 19 -7.86 4.00 3.02
N GLY A 20 -6.65 3.55 3.41
CA GLY A 20 -6.47 2.27 4.09
C GLY A 20 -7.22 2.19 5.41
N GLU A 21 -7.15 3.24 6.23
CA GLU A 21 -7.89 3.30 7.49
C GLU A 21 -9.39 3.23 7.27
N ASN A 22 -9.90 3.95 6.27
CA ASN A 22 -11.32 3.95 5.97
C ASN A 22 -11.81 2.59 5.44
N ILE A 23 -11.00 1.93 4.61
CA ILE A 23 -11.30 0.57 4.16
C ILE A 23 -11.35 -0.38 5.36
N ALA A 24 -10.37 -0.30 6.25
CA ALA A 24 -10.32 -1.14 7.45
C ALA A 24 -11.55 -0.93 8.33
N ASN A 25 -11.95 0.33 8.55
CA ASN A 25 -13.13 0.65 9.33
C ASN A 25 -14.41 0.09 8.69
N THR A 26 -14.54 0.23 7.38
CA THR A 26 -15.71 -0.26 6.65
C THR A 26 -15.82 -1.79 6.69
N LEU A 27 -14.69 -2.48 6.61
CA LEU A 27 -14.64 -3.95 6.62
C LEU A 27 -14.53 -4.53 8.04
N ASN A 28 -14.46 -3.70 9.05
CA ASN A 28 -14.17 -4.11 10.42
C ASN A 28 -12.89 -4.95 10.49
N ALA A 29 -11.85 -4.46 9.83
CA ALA A 29 -10.57 -5.14 9.68
C ALA A 29 -9.49 -4.50 10.54
N LYS A 30 -8.43 -5.22 10.80
CA LYS A 30 -7.22 -4.66 11.42
C LYS A 30 -6.58 -3.69 10.45
N PHE A 31 -5.95 -2.64 10.99
CA PHE A 31 -5.16 -1.69 10.21
C PHE A 31 -3.71 -1.72 10.66
N ILE A 32 -2.79 -1.85 9.71
CA ILE A 32 -1.35 -1.80 9.95
C ILE A 32 -0.73 -0.80 8.97
N ASP A 33 -0.01 0.17 9.51
CA ASP A 33 0.82 1.04 8.68
C ASP A 33 2.14 0.29 8.42
N GLY A 34 2.40 -0.06 7.16
CA GLY A 34 3.60 -0.80 6.79
C GLY A 34 4.89 -0.07 7.14
N ASP A 35 4.86 1.27 7.18
CA ASP A 35 6.04 2.05 7.56
C ASP A 35 6.49 1.75 9.00
N ASP A 36 5.56 1.37 9.87
CA ASP A 36 5.88 1.01 11.25
C ASP A 36 6.65 -0.30 11.36
N LEU A 37 6.74 -1.06 10.29
CA LEU A 37 7.44 -2.34 10.24
C LEU A 37 8.89 -2.25 9.78
N HIS A 38 9.39 -1.05 9.48
CA HIS A 38 10.78 -0.90 9.08
C HIS A 38 11.75 -1.29 10.21
N PRO A 39 12.80 -2.05 9.89
CA PRO A 39 13.91 -2.25 10.85
C PRO A 39 14.53 -0.92 11.27
N LYS A 40 15.06 -0.90 12.47
CA LYS A 40 15.74 0.29 13.02
C LYS A 40 16.76 0.89 12.04
N ALA A 41 17.54 0.03 11.39
CA ALA A 41 18.56 0.47 10.42
C ALA A 41 17.95 1.29 9.28
N ASN A 42 16.76 0.89 8.80
CA ASN A 42 16.06 1.62 7.74
C ASN A 42 15.58 3.00 8.25
N ILE A 43 15.04 3.03 9.46
CA ILE A 43 14.57 4.29 10.07
C ILE A 43 15.73 5.27 10.20
N GLN A 44 16.88 4.80 10.67
CA GLN A 44 18.08 5.62 10.81
C GLN A 44 18.60 6.11 9.46
N LYS A 45 18.59 5.24 8.45
CA LYS A 45 19.06 5.59 7.11
C LYS A 45 18.16 6.66 6.48
N MET A 46 16.84 6.49 6.58
CA MET A 46 15.88 7.49 6.10
C MET A 46 16.01 8.82 6.83
N ALA A 47 16.20 8.78 8.16
CA ALA A 47 16.38 9.98 8.96
C ALA A 47 17.63 10.77 8.58
N SER A 48 18.66 10.09 8.06
CA SER A 48 19.89 10.73 7.57
C SER A 48 19.74 11.29 6.15
N GLY A 49 18.57 11.14 5.54
CA GLY A 49 18.31 11.60 4.17
C GLY A 49 18.80 10.66 3.08
N THR A 50 19.22 9.45 3.44
CA THR A 50 19.71 8.46 2.48
C THR A 50 18.56 7.58 2.01
N PRO A 51 18.34 7.44 0.69
CA PRO A 51 17.28 6.55 0.19
C PRO A 51 17.60 5.08 0.47
N LEU A 52 16.55 4.28 0.67
CA LEU A 52 16.68 2.85 0.85
C LEU A 52 16.87 2.17 -0.50
N ASP A 53 17.72 1.15 -0.52
CA ASP A 53 17.87 0.27 -1.68
C ASP A 53 17.08 -1.03 -1.49
N ASP A 54 17.16 -1.93 -2.48
CA ASP A 54 16.44 -3.20 -2.43
C ASP A 54 16.89 -4.10 -1.29
N ILE A 55 18.18 -4.03 -0.94
CA ILE A 55 18.75 -4.82 0.15
C ILE A 55 18.17 -4.34 1.49
N ASP A 56 18.07 -3.02 1.67
CA ASP A 56 17.47 -2.43 2.87
C ASP A 56 16.01 -2.82 3.02
N ARG A 57 15.28 -2.86 1.89
CA ARG A 57 13.84 -3.15 1.89
C ARG A 57 13.53 -4.61 2.12
N ALA A 58 14.42 -5.53 1.79
CA ALA A 58 14.16 -6.97 1.89
C ALA A 58 13.70 -7.40 3.30
N PRO A 59 14.38 -7.04 4.39
CA PRO A 59 13.89 -7.39 5.75
C PRO A 59 12.57 -6.72 6.10
N TRP A 60 12.32 -5.52 5.60
CA TRP A 60 11.07 -4.81 5.81
C TRP A 60 9.91 -5.53 5.12
N LEU A 61 10.08 -5.90 3.85
CA LEU A 61 9.08 -6.64 3.08
C LEU A 61 8.80 -8.01 3.69
N GLU A 62 9.82 -8.64 4.26
CA GLU A 62 9.66 -9.89 5.00
C GLU A 62 8.74 -9.71 6.20
N ARG A 63 8.88 -8.62 6.94
CA ARG A 63 7.98 -8.32 8.07
C ARG A 63 6.54 -8.09 7.61
N ILE A 64 6.35 -7.42 6.48
CA ILE A 64 5.01 -7.22 5.91
C ILE A 64 4.42 -8.58 5.50
N ARG A 65 5.21 -9.40 4.81
CA ARG A 65 4.82 -10.76 4.44
C ARG A 65 4.39 -11.59 5.66
N ASP A 66 5.16 -11.51 6.74
CA ASP A 66 4.88 -12.27 7.96
C ASP A 66 3.64 -11.74 8.68
N ALA A 67 3.42 -10.43 8.66
CA ALA A 67 2.19 -9.84 9.20
C ALA A 67 0.97 -10.33 8.42
N ALA A 68 1.05 -10.36 7.10
CA ALA A 68 -0.01 -10.90 6.25
C ALA A 68 -0.27 -12.38 6.55
N TYR A 69 0.78 -13.15 6.71
CA TYR A 69 0.67 -14.57 7.09
C TYR A 69 -0.06 -14.75 8.42
N SER A 70 0.29 -13.94 9.41
CA SER A 70 -0.36 -13.99 10.72
C SER A 70 -1.87 -13.68 10.62
N ILE A 71 -2.23 -12.67 9.86
CA ILE A 71 -3.63 -12.29 9.64
C ILE A 71 -4.38 -13.45 8.98
N GLU A 72 -3.80 -14.03 7.95
CA GLU A 72 -4.40 -15.13 7.21
C GLU A 72 -4.62 -16.37 8.08
N THR A 73 -3.62 -16.74 8.87
CA THR A 73 -3.69 -17.93 9.72
C THR A 73 -4.67 -17.79 10.88
N LYS A 74 -4.93 -16.58 11.32
CA LYS A 74 -5.91 -16.29 12.37
C LYS A 74 -7.33 -16.14 11.85
N ASN A 75 -7.55 -16.33 10.55
CA ASN A 75 -8.84 -16.11 9.90
C ASN A 75 -9.39 -14.68 10.11
N GLU A 76 -8.48 -13.71 10.11
CA GLU A 76 -8.81 -12.30 10.25
C GLU A 76 -8.73 -11.60 8.91
N THR A 77 -9.30 -10.39 8.84
CA THR A 77 -9.08 -9.48 7.71
C THR A 77 -8.19 -8.35 8.19
N GLY A 78 -7.15 -8.05 7.43
CA GLY A 78 -6.25 -6.95 7.74
C GLY A 78 -5.98 -6.08 6.53
N VAL A 79 -5.80 -4.79 6.77
CA VAL A 79 -5.40 -3.81 5.76
C VAL A 79 -4.01 -3.33 6.14
N ILE A 80 -3.06 -3.47 5.22
CA ILE A 80 -1.68 -3.04 5.42
C ILE A 80 -1.35 -2.00 4.36
N VAL A 81 -0.90 -0.84 4.78
CA VAL A 81 -0.46 0.23 3.87
C VAL A 81 1.01 0.03 3.56
N CYS A 82 1.35 -0.10 2.29
CA CYS A 82 2.71 -0.31 1.82
C CYS A 82 2.84 0.17 0.37
N SER A 83 3.83 0.99 0.06
CA SER A 83 4.01 1.49 -1.30
C SER A 83 4.10 0.39 -2.37
N ALA A 84 4.84 -0.69 -2.10
CA ALA A 84 4.93 -1.89 -2.95
C ALA A 84 5.15 -1.57 -4.44
N LEU A 85 6.08 -0.67 -4.73
CA LEU A 85 6.21 -0.05 -6.07
C LEU A 85 6.70 -1.01 -7.16
N LYS A 86 7.50 -2.00 -6.81
CA LYS A 86 8.04 -2.96 -7.78
C LYS A 86 7.34 -4.30 -7.67
N LYS A 87 7.18 -4.98 -8.79
CA LYS A 87 6.58 -6.32 -8.80
C LYS A 87 7.32 -7.27 -7.86
N LYS A 88 8.65 -7.24 -7.82
CA LYS A 88 9.42 -8.10 -6.90
C LYS A 88 9.11 -7.84 -5.43
N TYR A 89 8.75 -6.61 -5.06
CA TYR A 89 8.31 -6.29 -3.70
C TYR A 89 6.96 -6.95 -3.42
N ARG A 90 6.04 -6.84 -4.36
CA ARG A 90 4.72 -7.47 -4.25
C ARG A 90 4.82 -8.99 -4.19
N ASP A 91 5.68 -9.56 -5.03
CA ASP A 91 5.92 -11.01 -5.04
C ASP A 91 6.52 -11.49 -3.72
N GLN A 92 7.40 -10.71 -3.11
CA GLN A 92 7.96 -11.03 -1.80
C GLN A 92 6.89 -11.04 -0.71
N ILE A 93 5.94 -10.10 -0.75
CA ILE A 93 4.81 -10.07 0.18
C ILE A 93 3.90 -11.28 -0.03
N ARG A 94 3.69 -11.68 -1.28
CA ARG A 94 2.85 -12.84 -1.62
C ARG A 94 3.48 -14.18 -1.23
N GLU A 95 4.79 -14.24 -1.12
CA GLU A 95 5.51 -15.49 -0.91
C GLU A 95 5.02 -16.21 0.35
N GLY A 96 4.53 -17.44 0.18
CA GLY A 96 4.01 -18.25 1.28
C GLY A 96 2.62 -17.86 1.77
N ASN A 97 2.02 -16.82 1.23
CA ASN A 97 0.67 -16.38 1.56
C ASN A 97 -0.30 -16.79 0.45
N GLN A 98 -1.51 -17.16 0.81
CA GLN A 98 -2.52 -17.66 -0.15
C GLN A 98 -3.59 -16.62 -0.47
N ASN A 99 -3.79 -15.63 0.39
CA ASN A 99 -4.90 -14.69 0.24
C ASN A 99 -4.46 -13.25 0.48
N VAL A 100 -3.58 -12.77 -0.40
CA VAL A 100 -3.11 -11.38 -0.39
C VAL A 100 -3.68 -10.68 -1.62
N GLN A 101 -4.41 -9.59 -1.39
CA GLN A 101 -4.98 -8.77 -2.44
C GLN A 101 -4.37 -7.38 -2.35
N PHE A 102 -4.19 -6.72 -3.49
CA PHE A 102 -3.63 -5.37 -3.55
C PHE A 102 -4.68 -4.40 -4.08
N ILE A 103 -4.78 -3.24 -3.45
CA ILE A 103 -5.51 -2.09 -3.97
C ILE A 103 -4.47 -1.07 -4.42
N PHE A 104 -4.36 -0.88 -5.72
CA PHE A 104 -3.47 0.11 -6.29
C PHE A 104 -4.19 1.43 -6.46
N LEU A 105 -3.80 2.44 -5.68
CA LEU A 105 -4.37 3.78 -5.77
C LEU A 105 -3.67 4.54 -6.90
N ASP A 106 -4.36 4.72 -8.00
CA ASP A 106 -3.81 5.28 -9.23
C ASP A 106 -4.30 6.70 -9.46
N GLY A 107 -3.37 7.61 -9.67
CA GLY A 107 -3.67 9.00 -10.01
C GLY A 107 -2.59 9.60 -10.87
N SER A 108 -2.95 10.64 -11.63
CA SER A 108 -1.99 11.39 -12.42
C SER A 108 -1.03 12.15 -11.50
N LYS A 109 0.18 12.40 -12.00
CA LYS A 109 1.15 13.24 -11.28
C LYS A 109 0.54 14.59 -10.91
N SER A 110 -0.18 15.23 -11.84
CA SER A 110 -0.83 16.52 -11.63
C SER A 110 -1.79 16.50 -10.45
N LEU A 111 -2.63 15.48 -10.38
CA LEU A 111 -3.60 15.33 -9.29
C LEU A 111 -2.91 15.10 -7.96
N ILE A 112 -1.91 14.25 -7.93
CA ILE A 112 -1.16 13.96 -6.70
C ILE A 112 -0.43 15.22 -6.21
N LEU A 113 0.22 15.96 -7.12
CA LEU A 113 0.90 17.21 -6.77
C LEU A 113 -0.07 18.25 -6.21
N GLU A 114 -1.25 18.37 -6.82
CA GLU A 114 -2.29 19.27 -6.32
C GLU A 114 -2.67 18.94 -4.88
N ARG A 115 -2.86 17.67 -4.58
CA ARG A 115 -3.20 17.19 -3.23
C ARG A 115 -2.06 17.38 -2.25
N MET A 116 -0.81 17.17 -2.68
CA MET A 116 0.37 17.38 -1.84
C MET A 116 0.52 18.86 -1.49
N ARG A 117 0.30 19.76 -2.45
CA ARG A 117 0.41 21.21 -2.25
C ARG A 117 -0.68 21.76 -1.34
N ALA A 118 -1.85 21.12 -1.33
CA ALA A 118 -2.94 21.47 -0.43
C ALA A 118 -2.59 21.17 1.03
N ARG A 119 -1.63 20.28 1.28
CA ARG A 119 -1.10 20.00 2.61
C ARG A 119 0.16 20.84 2.82
N GLN A 120 0.14 21.76 3.76
CA GLN A 120 1.26 22.68 4.01
C GLN A 120 2.54 21.94 4.40
N GLY A 121 3.68 22.39 3.86
CA GLY A 121 5.01 21.99 4.33
C GLY A 121 5.65 20.76 3.65
N HIS A 122 5.26 20.41 2.43
CA HIS A 122 5.72 19.16 1.80
C HIS A 122 6.57 19.33 0.53
N PHE A 123 7.45 20.31 0.48
CA PHE A 123 8.33 20.53 -0.69
C PHE A 123 9.22 19.33 -1.02
N MET A 124 9.74 18.65 0.00
CA MET A 124 10.62 17.50 -0.20
C MET A 124 9.89 16.31 -0.79
N ARG A 125 8.56 16.23 -0.64
CA ARG A 125 7.76 15.12 -1.14
C ARG A 125 7.56 15.19 -2.66
N GLU A 126 7.62 16.35 -3.28
CA GLU A 126 7.50 16.46 -4.74
C GLU A 126 8.65 15.78 -5.44
N THR A 127 9.88 15.93 -4.95
CA THR A 127 11.04 15.23 -5.49
C THR A 127 10.93 13.73 -5.27
N MET A 128 10.45 13.34 -4.10
CA MET A 128 10.21 11.92 -3.78
C MET A 128 9.15 11.32 -4.70
N LEU A 129 8.10 12.09 -5.04
CA LEU A 129 7.06 11.63 -5.95
C LEU A 129 7.65 11.29 -7.33
N ASP A 130 8.50 12.15 -7.88
CA ASP A 130 9.14 11.90 -9.17
C ASP A 130 9.94 10.59 -9.14
N SER A 131 10.72 10.40 -8.09
CA SER A 131 11.50 9.19 -7.87
C SER A 131 10.61 7.95 -7.79
N GLN A 132 9.53 8.04 -7.06
CA GLN A 132 8.60 6.92 -6.89
C GLN A 132 7.84 6.60 -8.18
N LEU A 133 7.45 7.61 -8.95
CA LEU A 133 6.81 7.37 -10.24
C LEU A 133 7.74 6.69 -11.23
N GLU A 134 9.04 7.01 -11.20
CA GLU A 134 10.04 6.31 -12.01
C GLU A 134 10.23 4.86 -11.56
N THR A 135 10.16 4.62 -10.26
CA THR A 135 10.35 3.29 -9.68
C THR A 135 9.11 2.40 -9.86
N LEU A 136 7.93 2.99 -9.92
CA LEU A 136 6.67 2.26 -9.98
C LEU A 136 6.60 1.35 -11.21
N GLU A 137 6.44 0.06 -10.95
CA GLU A 137 6.10 -0.92 -11.96
C GLU A 137 4.58 -1.15 -11.86
N ARG A 138 3.87 -0.69 -12.85
CA ARG A 138 2.39 -0.73 -12.81
C ARG A 138 1.90 -2.17 -12.79
N PRO A 139 0.96 -2.50 -11.88
CA PRO A 139 0.56 -3.89 -11.64
C PRO A 139 -0.62 -4.36 -12.49
N GLU A 140 -0.84 -3.79 -13.66
CA GLU A 140 -2.04 -4.00 -14.47
C GLU A 140 -2.22 -5.45 -14.93
N GLN A 141 -1.12 -6.20 -15.01
CA GLN A 141 -1.12 -7.60 -15.46
C GLN A 141 -1.22 -8.60 -14.29
N GLU A 142 -1.28 -8.11 -13.06
CA GLU A 142 -1.25 -8.98 -11.88
C GLU A 142 -2.67 -9.30 -11.42
N PRO A 143 -3.05 -10.58 -11.36
CA PRO A 143 -4.46 -10.95 -11.10
C PRO A 143 -4.98 -10.60 -9.70
N SER A 144 -4.11 -10.45 -8.71
CA SER A 144 -4.51 -10.12 -7.34
C SER A 144 -4.51 -8.61 -7.07
N VAL A 145 -4.30 -7.78 -8.07
CA VAL A 145 -4.23 -6.32 -7.93
C VAL A 145 -5.43 -5.66 -8.59
N PHE A 146 -6.10 -4.80 -7.83
CA PHE A 146 -7.24 -4.01 -8.32
C PHE A 146 -6.83 -2.54 -8.36
N THR A 147 -6.94 -1.93 -9.53
CA THR A 147 -6.60 -0.52 -9.72
C THR A 147 -7.82 0.35 -9.43
N ILE A 148 -7.65 1.29 -8.52
CA ILE A 148 -8.71 2.22 -8.11
C ILE A 148 -8.22 3.65 -8.38
N SER A 149 -8.98 4.40 -9.19
CA SER A 149 -8.66 5.81 -9.44
C SER A 149 -8.86 6.63 -8.18
N ILE A 150 -7.91 7.53 -7.90
CA ILE A 150 -8.04 8.47 -6.78
C ILE A 150 -8.65 9.80 -7.21
N ASP A 151 -9.15 9.90 -8.44
CA ASP A 151 -9.87 11.08 -8.89
C ASP A 151 -11.30 11.03 -8.37
N GLY A 152 -11.52 11.69 -7.24
CA GLY A 152 -12.80 11.70 -6.54
C GLY A 152 -12.63 11.98 -5.07
N SER A 153 -13.72 11.89 -4.34
CA SER A 153 -13.72 12.05 -2.88
C SER A 153 -13.15 10.81 -2.20
N ILE A 154 -12.72 10.98 -0.94
CA ILE A 154 -12.27 9.86 -0.12
C ILE A 154 -13.36 8.79 -0.05
N ASP A 155 -14.61 9.20 0.19
CA ASP A 155 -15.75 8.26 0.29
C ASP A 155 -15.96 7.47 -1.00
N SER A 156 -15.86 8.12 -2.16
CA SER A 156 -16.04 7.44 -3.45
C SER A 156 -14.90 6.44 -3.74
N ILE A 157 -13.69 6.80 -3.36
CA ILE A 157 -12.52 5.91 -3.51
C ILE A 157 -12.66 4.68 -2.63
N VAL A 158 -13.03 4.89 -1.37
CA VAL A 158 -13.25 3.80 -0.40
C VAL A 158 -14.39 2.89 -0.87
N ASP A 159 -15.50 3.46 -1.33
CA ASP A 159 -16.63 2.68 -1.86
C ASP A 159 -16.22 1.81 -3.04
N ALA A 160 -15.45 2.35 -3.97
CA ALA A 160 -14.96 1.61 -5.13
C ALA A 160 -14.07 0.44 -4.69
N ALA A 161 -13.15 0.70 -3.76
CA ALA A 161 -12.25 -0.34 -3.25
C ALA A 161 -13.02 -1.44 -2.51
N VAL A 162 -13.93 -1.06 -1.62
CA VAL A 162 -14.73 -2.01 -0.84
C VAL A 162 -15.62 -2.85 -1.77
N THR A 163 -16.23 -2.24 -2.78
CA THR A 163 -17.06 -2.95 -3.76
C THR A 163 -16.27 -4.06 -4.44
N VAL A 164 -15.06 -3.78 -4.91
CA VAL A 164 -14.20 -4.77 -5.54
C VAL A 164 -13.83 -5.88 -4.55
N LEU A 165 -13.45 -5.51 -3.32
CA LEU A 165 -13.01 -6.46 -2.31
C LEU A 165 -14.15 -7.40 -1.84
N VAL A 166 -15.34 -6.86 -1.68
CA VAL A 166 -16.52 -7.65 -1.30
C VAL A 166 -16.96 -8.58 -2.43
N GLY A 167 -16.94 -8.09 -3.67
CA GLY A 167 -17.25 -8.90 -4.85
C GLY A 167 -16.33 -10.09 -5.01
N ASN A 168 -15.07 -9.94 -4.62
CA ASN A 168 -14.06 -11.00 -4.75
C ASN A 168 -14.15 -12.09 -3.68
N ILE A 169 -14.90 -11.87 -2.60
CA ILE A 169 -15.12 -12.89 -1.56
C ILE A 169 -16.03 -14.03 -2.05
N ASN A 170 -16.89 -13.74 -3.01
CA ASN A 170 -17.91 -14.66 -3.49
C ASN A 170 -17.47 -15.52 -4.68
N GLU A 171 -16.19 -15.50 -5.02
CA GLU A 171 -15.63 -16.32 -6.08
C GLU A 171 -14.93 -17.57 -5.59
#